data_227b705610e59364fa96ed93b6de7158
#
_entry.id   227b705610e59364fa96ed93b6de7158
#
_cell.length_a   1.000
_cell.length_b   1.000
_cell.length_c   1.000
_cell.angle_alpha   90.00
_cell.angle_beta   90.00
_cell.angle_gamma   90.00
#
_symmetry.space_group_name_H-M   'P 1'
#
loop_
_entity.id
_entity.type
_entity.pdbx_description
1 polymer ?
#
loop_
_entity_poly.entity_id
_entity_poly.type
_entity_poly.pdbx_seq_one_letter_code
_entity_poly.pdbx_strand_id
1 'polypeptide(L)'
;MKKTIVLGAARVGTAFLLTILTACSTVPMKTADKPAEKGDVPFDQQRDSGPAVPVDMLATPEVTPVREPIGVAGNRSPYVVDGVRYKVLNKVKGYRERGHASWYGTKFHGRKTANGEVYNMYALSAAHKTLPLPSYAKVTNLDNGRSIIVRINDRGPFVPGRIIDLSYTAAQKLGYINKGVARVEVEALDPESLPSANETLAMEKDPAARKGLPEDASFKLPENTFLQVGAYSSAGQAEEIRGQLAAAFGYPVSVSPVKSGGKMLYRVRIGPIAQQRALVALRESVEQQKFGQPQVVVD
;
A
#
# COMPACT_ATOMS: atom_id res chain seq x y z
N MET A 1 -17.78 48.47 65.30
CA MET A 1 -16.62 49.12 65.98
C MET A 1 -15.64 49.47 64.89
N LYS A 2 -15.61 50.79 64.45
CA LYS A 2 -14.61 51.82 64.75
C LYS A 2 -13.16 51.29 64.50
N LYS A 3 -12.39 51.83 63.60
CA LYS A 3 -11.85 53.21 63.37
C LYS A 3 -11.13 53.23 62.02
N THR A 4 -11.35 54.09 61.08
CA THR A 4 -10.88 55.41 60.74
C THR A 4 -9.43 55.71 61.12
N ILE A 5 -8.67 56.35 60.18
CA ILE A 5 -7.77 57.50 60.22
C ILE A 5 -6.74 57.33 59.07
N VAL A 6 -6.73 58.09 58.01
CA VAL A 6 -6.44 59.50 57.70
C VAL A 6 -5.01 59.69 57.14
N LEU A 7 -5.02 60.29 55.94
CA LEU A 7 -4.16 61.28 55.29
C LEU A 7 -2.63 61.26 55.40
N GLY A 8 -2.02 61.51 54.28
CA GLY A 8 -0.70 62.02 54.10
C GLY A 8 -0.40 62.33 52.60
N ALA A 9 -0.71 63.56 52.21
CA ALA A 9 -0.32 64.12 50.94
C ALA A 9 1.09 64.72 51.02
N ALA A 10 1.91 64.55 50.01
CA ALA A 10 3.05 65.41 49.74
C ALA A 10 3.27 65.51 48.24
N ARG A 11 3.24 66.68 47.80
CA ARG A 11 3.57 67.24 46.46
C ARG A 11 5.10 67.32 46.29
N VAL A 12 5.52 67.50 45.02
CA VAL A 12 6.67 68.23 44.45
C VAL A 12 7.52 67.19 43.58
N GLY A 13 7.58 67.47 42.32
CA GLY A 13 8.68 67.96 41.57
C GLY A 13 8.68 67.56 40.10
N THR A 14 8.36 68.48 39.26
CA THR A 14 8.44 68.49 37.80
C THR A 14 9.91 68.41 37.38
N ALA A 15 10.28 67.39 36.57
CA ALA A 15 11.47 67.46 35.73
C ALA A 15 11.14 66.85 34.37
N PHE A 16 11.04 67.77 33.39
CA PHE A 16 10.91 67.46 31.97
C PHE A 16 12.29 67.00 31.46
N LEU A 17 12.44 65.72 31.12
CA LEU A 17 13.60 65.25 30.39
C LEU A 17 13.15 64.81 28.98
N LEU A 18 13.50 65.63 28.01
CA LEU A 18 13.26 65.44 26.59
C LEU A 18 14.25 64.36 26.09
N THR A 19 13.78 63.13 25.93
CA THR A 19 14.57 62.08 25.29
C THR A 19 14.12 61.94 23.84
N ILE A 20 15.04 62.25 22.94
CA ILE A 20 14.94 62.05 21.49
C ILE A 20 14.89 60.57 21.22
N LEU A 21 13.74 60.02 20.80
CA LEU A 21 13.61 58.68 20.29
C LEU A 21 14.03 58.63 18.82
N THR A 22 15.25 58.18 18.55
CA THR A 22 15.65 57.71 17.24
C THR A 22 14.92 56.41 16.92
N ALA A 23 13.92 56.52 16.04
CA ALA A 23 13.23 55.37 15.51
C ALA A 23 14.14 54.62 14.54
N CYS A 24 14.82 53.55 14.98
CA CYS A 24 15.34 52.55 14.10
C CYS A 24 14.16 51.72 13.59
N SER A 25 13.75 51.93 12.36
CA SER A 25 12.83 51.05 11.65
C SER A 25 13.55 49.74 11.30
N THR A 26 13.42 48.73 12.14
CA THR A 26 13.74 47.37 11.79
C THR A 26 12.64 46.83 10.90
N VAL A 27 12.91 46.72 9.60
CA VAL A 27 12.08 46.00 8.65
C VAL A 27 12.04 44.55 9.15
N PRO A 28 10.88 43.94 9.39
CA PRO A 28 10.83 42.51 9.73
C PRO A 28 11.29 41.72 8.51
N MET A 29 12.43 41.05 8.65
CA MET A 29 12.91 40.09 7.70
C MET A 29 11.87 38.97 7.64
N LYS A 30 11.21 38.85 6.47
CA LYS A 30 10.24 37.78 6.20
C LYS A 30 11.00 36.45 6.38
N THR A 31 10.75 35.80 7.49
CA THR A 31 11.26 34.43 7.71
C THR A 31 10.71 33.58 6.59
N ALA A 32 11.64 32.93 5.85
CA ALA A 32 11.27 31.96 4.83
C ALA A 32 10.29 30.95 5.44
N ASP A 33 9.17 30.79 4.79
CA ASP A 33 8.15 29.82 5.17
C ASP A 33 8.81 28.44 5.32
N LYS A 34 8.92 28.00 6.58
CA LYS A 34 9.22 26.61 6.90
C LYS A 34 8.14 25.77 6.23
N PRO A 35 8.47 24.72 5.46
CA PRO A 35 7.44 23.85 4.91
C PRO A 35 6.54 23.38 6.05
N ALA A 36 5.23 23.57 5.92
CA ALA A 36 4.26 23.13 6.90
C ALA A 36 4.52 21.64 7.20
N GLU A 37 4.93 21.35 8.43
CA GLU A 37 4.98 19.98 8.93
C GLU A 37 3.57 19.43 8.76
N LYS A 38 3.46 18.28 8.08
CA LYS A 38 2.24 17.47 8.02
C LYS A 38 1.99 16.88 9.42
N GLY A 39 1.63 17.72 10.35
CA GLY A 39 1.32 17.34 11.72
C GLY A 39 0.02 17.97 12.13
N ASP A 40 -0.85 17.18 12.71
CA ASP A 40 -1.94 17.51 13.63
C ASP A 40 -3.38 17.45 13.14
N VAL A 41 -3.66 17.08 11.88
CA VAL A 41 -5.05 16.70 11.56
C VAL A 41 -5.25 15.23 12.00
N PRO A 42 -6.17 14.94 12.94
CA PRO A 42 -6.48 13.59 13.34
C PRO A 42 -6.79 12.69 12.14
N PHE A 43 -6.43 11.41 12.23
CA PHE A 43 -6.55 10.49 11.09
C PHE A 43 -7.96 10.44 10.51
N ASP A 44 -8.98 10.45 11.36
CA ASP A 44 -10.40 10.44 10.99
C ASP A 44 -10.82 11.67 10.18
N GLN A 45 -10.16 12.82 10.39
CA GLN A 45 -10.42 14.08 9.70
C GLN A 45 -9.59 14.25 8.41
N GLN A 46 -8.59 13.42 8.18
CA GLN A 46 -7.81 13.47 6.94
C GLN A 46 -8.66 13.01 5.76
N ARG A 47 -8.72 13.81 4.71
CA ARG A 47 -9.32 13.41 3.44
C ARG A 47 -8.41 12.42 2.72
N ASP A 48 -9.00 11.38 2.16
CA ASP A 48 -8.23 10.46 1.30
C ASP A 48 -8.06 11.07 -0.10
N SER A 49 -6.95 10.71 -0.76
CA SER A 49 -6.60 11.29 -2.06
C SER A 49 -5.73 10.32 -2.87
N GLY A 50 -5.62 10.59 -4.17
CA GLY A 50 -4.61 10.00 -5.03
C GLY A 50 -3.20 10.54 -4.75
N PRO A 51 -2.18 10.05 -5.46
CA PRO A 51 -0.81 10.53 -5.34
C PRO A 51 -0.71 12.00 -5.78
N ALA A 52 0.20 12.76 -5.15
CA ALA A 52 0.41 14.18 -5.46
C ALA A 52 0.88 14.41 -6.92
N VAL A 53 1.62 13.45 -7.48
CA VAL A 53 2.00 13.42 -8.89
C VAL A 53 1.21 12.30 -9.56
N PRO A 54 0.47 12.58 -10.65
CA PRO A 54 -0.22 11.53 -11.40
C PRO A 54 0.78 10.50 -11.88
N VAL A 55 0.56 9.24 -11.54
CA VAL A 55 1.37 8.11 -12.01
C VAL A 55 0.50 7.31 -12.97
N ASP A 56 1.03 6.99 -14.15
CA ASP A 56 0.35 6.08 -15.07
C ASP A 56 0.37 4.67 -14.50
N MET A 57 -0.75 4.26 -13.90
CA MET A 57 -0.93 2.95 -13.31
C MET A 57 -1.50 1.93 -14.29
N LEU A 58 -1.79 2.32 -15.54
CA LEU A 58 -2.31 1.38 -16.55
C LEU A 58 -1.27 0.31 -16.88
N ALA A 59 0.01 0.66 -16.77
CA ALA A 59 1.13 -0.28 -16.91
C ALA A 59 1.34 -1.20 -15.70
N THR A 60 0.62 -1.00 -14.57
CA THR A 60 0.74 -1.89 -13.42
C THR A 60 0.33 -3.30 -13.83
N PRO A 61 1.16 -4.32 -13.56
CA PRO A 61 0.86 -5.71 -13.91
C PRO A 61 -0.45 -6.20 -13.30
N GLU A 62 -1.17 -7.05 -14.02
CA GLU A 62 -2.33 -7.76 -13.51
C GLU A 62 -1.91 -8.69 -12.36
N VAL A 63 -2.81 -8.89 -11.40
CA VAL A 63 -2.58 -9.87 -10.34
C VAL A 63 -2.79 -11.27 -10.92
N THR A 64 -1.80 -12.15 -10.76
CA THR A 64 -1.97 -13.57 -11.03
C THR A 64 -2.44 -14.25 -9.76
N PRO A 65 -3.67 -14.80 -9.73
CA PRO A 65 -4.17 -15.50 -8.56
C PRO A 65 -3.40 -16.79 -8.31
N VAL A 66 -3.01 -16.99 -7.05
CA VAL A 66 -2.38 -18.23 -6.58
C VAL A 66 -3.11 -18.72 -5.33
N ARG A 67 -2.98 -20.01 -5.03
CA ARG A 67 -3.52 -20.56 -3.78
C ARG A 67 -2.64 -20.09 -2.62
N GLU A 68 -3.20 -19.26 -1.75
CA GLU A 68 -2.54 -18.77 -0.55
C GLU A 68 -3.17 -19.38 0.70
N PRO A 69 -2.37 -19.65 1.76
CA PRO A 69 -2.92 -20.09 3.03
C PRO A 69 -3.74 -18.96 3.66
N ILE A 70 -4.94 -19.27 4.14
CA ILE A 70 -5.76 -18.33 4.88
C ILE A 70 -5.17 -18.14 6.28
N GLY A 71 -4.69 -16.93 6.58
CA GLY A 71 -4.13 -16.57 7.88
C GLY A 71 -5.19 -16.40 8.97
N VAL A 72 -4.75 -16.24 10.21
CA VAL A 72 -5.63 -15.91 11.35
C VAL A 72 -5.99 -14.42 11.36
N ALA A 73 -5.02 -13.56 10.99
CA ALA A 73 -5.20 -12.11 10.98
C ALA A 73 -6.30 -11.69 10.00
N GLY A 74 -7.22 -10.86 10.47
CA GLY A 74 -8.36 -10.38 9.68
C GLY A 74 -9.47 -11.40 9.43
N ASN A 75 -9.30 -12.69 9.82
CA ASN A 75 -10.28 -13.77 9.57
C ASN A 75 -11.07 -14.20 10.83
N ARG A 76 -10.90 -13.48 11.96
CA ARG A 76 -11.77 -13.74 13.12
C ARG A 76 -13.23 -13.55 12.72
N SER A 77 -14.09 -14.53 13.07
CA SER A 77 -15.50 -14.51 12.69
C SER A 77 -16.37 -14.99 13.86
N PRO A 78 -17.45 -14.28 14.22
CA PRO A 78 -17.79 -12.95 13.70
C PRO A 78 -16.89 -11.84 14.24
N TYR A 79 -16.89 -10.69 13.57
CA TYR A 79 -16.27 -9.46 14.08
C TYR A 79 -17.27 -8.30 14.05
N VAL A 80 -17.04 -7.24 14.82
CA VAL A 80 -17.95 -6.10 14.97
C VAL A 80 -17.20 -4.80 14.64
N VAL A 81 -17.81 -3.95 13.82
CA VAL A 81 -17.34 -2.60 13.54
C VAL A 81 -18.55 -1.66 13.62
N ASP A 82 -18.43 -0.57 14.37
CA ASP A 82 -19.50 0.43 14.59
C ASP A 82 -20.85 -0.21 14.97
N GLY A 83 -20.81 -1.24 15.84
CA GLY A 83 -22.00 -1.98 16.29
C GLY A 83 -22.57 -2.97 15.29
N VAL A 84 -22.11 -3.01 14.04
CA VAL A 84 -22.56 -3.95 13.01
C VAL A 84 -21.71 -5.22 13.06
N ARG A 85 -22.39 -6.36 13.07
CA ARG A 85 -21.76 -7.68 13.10
C ARG A 85 -21.55 -8.22 11.68
N TYR A 86 -20.33 -8.63 11.37
CA TYR A 86 -19.94 -9.23 10.09
C TYR A 86 -19.48 -10.67 10.30
N LYS A 87 -19.79 -11.55 9.35
CA LYS A 87 -19.35 -12.95 9.37
C LYS A 87 -18.50 -13.24 8.15
N VAL A 88 -17.26 -13.69 8.37
CA VAL A 88 -16.36 -14.12 7.30
C VAL A 88 -16.89 -15.40 6.68
N LEU A 89 -16.87 -15.49 5.37
CA LEU A 89 -17.33 -16.65 4.62
C LEU A 89 -16.32 -17.80 4.76
N ASN A 90 -16.83 -19.01 4.98
CA ASN A 90 -16.01 -20.22 5.03
C ASN A 90 -15.72 -20.79 3.64
N LYS A 91 -16.57 -20.47 2.65
CA LYS A 91 -16.45 -20.91 1.26
C LYS A 91 -16.72 -19.73 0.35
N VAL A 92 -15.91 -19.57 -0.68
CA VAL A 92 -16.02 -18.47 -1.66
C VAL A 92 -16.49 -18.96 -3.04
N LYS A 93 -16.49 -20.27 -3.26
CA LYS A 93 -16.91 -20.86 -4.53
C LYS A 93 -18.32 -20.42 -4.90
N GLY A 94 -18.45 -19.81 -6.08
CA GLY A 94 -19.72 -19.28 -6.57
C GLY A 94 -20.17 -17.96 -5.93
N TYR A 95 -19.34 -17.34 -5.07
CA TYR A 95 -19.65 -16.03 -4.54
C TYR A 95 -19.66 -14.99 -5.66
N ARG A 96 -20.78 -14.30 -5.77
CA ARG A 96 -20.98 -13.19 -6.70
C ARG A 96 -21.92 -12.17 -6.07
N GLU A 97 -21.53 -10.89 -6.06
CA GLU A 97 -22.29 -9.80 -5.49
C GLU A 97 -22.22 -8.56 -6.39
N ARG A 98 -23.33 -7.84 -6.52
CA ARG A 98 -23.42 -6.55 -7.22
C ARG A 98 -23.68 -5.44 -6.22
N GLY A 99 -22.96 -4.33 -6.39
CA GLY A 99 -23.11 -3.18 -5.51
C GLY A 99 -22.19 -2.03 -5.93
N HIS A 100 -21.88 -1.15 -4.98
CA HIS A 100 -20.97 -0.03 -5.26
C HIS A 100 -19.58 -0.32 -4.75
N ALA A 101 -18.59 0.03 -5.56
CA ALA A 101 -17.18 0.13 -5.19
C ALA A 101 -16.81 1.59 -4.94
N SER A 102 -15.88 1.80 -4.04
CA SER A 102 -15.10 3.03 -3.90
C SER A 102 -13.61 2.68 -3.92
N TRP A 103 -12.75 3.62 -3.63
CA TRP A 103 -11.32 3.36 -3.55
C TRP A 103 -10.70 4.11 -2.37
N TYR A 104 -9.53 3.63 -1.90
CA TYR A 104 -8.74 4.23 -0.84
C TYR A 104 -7.30 4.46 -1.31
N GLY A 105 -6.67 5.52 -0.82
CA GLY A 105 -5.44 6.07 -1.39
C GLY A 105 -4.38 6.42 -0.36
N THR A 106 -3.88 7.66 -0.44
CA THR A 106 -2.72 8.15 0.34
C THR A 106 -2.92 8.13 1.84
N LYS A 107 -4.16 8.32 2.32
CA LYS A 107 -4.48 8.27 3.75
C LYS A 107 -4.11 6.94 4.39
N PHE A 108 -4.27 5.84 3.66
CA PHE A 108 -4.03 4.49 4.15
C PHE A 108 -2.69 3.91 3.68
N HIS A 109 -2.06 4.50 2.68
CA HIS A 109 -0.79 4.02 2.12
C HIS A 109 0.30 3.90 3.19
N GLY A 110 0.96 2.74 3.23
CA GLY A 110 1.99 2.42 4.22
C GLY A 110 1.44 1.92 5.58
N ARG A 111 0.11 1.89 5.79
CA ARG A 111 -0.52 1.36 7.00
C ARG A 111 -0.78 -0.14 6.89
N LYS A 112 -0.91 -0.80 8.03
CA LYS A 112 -1.25 -2.23 8.06
C LYS A 112 -2.71 -2.45 7.67
N THR A 113 -2.93 -3.43 6.80
CA THR A 113 -4.23 -3.99 6.44
C THR A 113 -4.71 -4.96 7.54
N ALA A 114 -5.96 -5.41 7.44
CA ALA A 114 -6.54 -6.33 8.43
C ALA A 114 -5.81 -7.67 8.51
N ASN A 115 -5.18 -8.15 7.42
CA ASN A 115 -4.35 -9.36 7.44
C ASN A 115 -2.90 -9.11 7.87
N GLY A 116 -2.54 -7.85 8.23
CA GLY A 116 -1.23 -7.46 8.75
C GLY A 116 -0.20 -7.04 7.69
N GLU A 117 -0.53 -7.08 6.42
CA GLU A 117 0.32 -6.56 5.34
C GLU A 117 0.38 -5.04 5.34
N VAL A 118 1.38 -4.48 4.65
CA VAL A 118 1.44 -3.03 4.43
C VAL A 118 0.61 -2.67 3.20
N TYR A 119 -0.40 -1.81 3.36
CA TYR A 119 -1.21 -1.35 2.25
C TYR A 119 -0.37 -0.55 1.24
N ASN A 120 -0.43 -0.99 0.00
CA ASN A 120 0.18 -0.30 -1.13
C ASN A 120 -0.92 0.14 -2.11
N MET A 121 -1.17 1.45 -2.20
CA MET A 121 -2.18 2.02 -3.10
C MET A 121 -1.89 1.76 -4.59
N TYR A 122 -0.64 1.43 -4.92
CA TYR A 122 -0.18 1.12 -6.28
C TYR A 122 -0.31 -0.36 -6.66
N ALA A 123 -0.62 -1.24 -5.72
CA ALA A 123 -0.92 -2.65 -5.98
C ALA A 123 -2.39 -2.84 -6.38
N LEU A 124 -2.70 -3.95 -7.07
CA LEU A 124 -4.08 -4.34 -7.36
C LEU A 124 -4.65 -5.13 -6.17
N SER A 125 -5.11 -4.40 -5.16
CA SER A 125 -5.67 -4.97 -3.94
C SER A 125 -7.01 -4.34 -3.57
N ALA A 126 -7.72 -4.97 -2.63
CA ALA A 126 -9.01 -4.48 -2.17
C ALA A 126 -9.32 -4.87 -0.73
N ALA A 127 -10.25 -4.11 -0.12
CA ALA A 127 -10.90 -4.41 1.14
C ALA A 127 -12.29 -4.97 0.90
N HIS A 128 -12.63 -6.08 1.59
CA HIS A 128 -13.94 -6.73 1.52
C HIS A 128 -14.43 -7.17 2.91
N LYS A 129 -15.76 -7.05 3.14
CA LYS A 129 -16.35 -7.31 4.46
C LYS A 129 -16.25 -8.77 4.87
N THR A 130 -16.52 -9.69 3.95
CA THR A 130 -16.81 -11.09 4.28
C THR A 130 -15.93 -12.12 3.60
N LEU A 131 -15.26 -11.79 2.49
CA LEU A 131 -14.34 -12.72 1.84
C LEU A 131 -13.16 -13.05 2.76
N PRO A 132 -12.62 -14.29 2.76
CA PRO A 132 -11.43 -14.65 3.53
C PRO A 132 -10.22 -13.82 3.11
N LEU A 133 -9.26 -13.64 4.01
CA LEU A 133 -8.01 -12.94 3.75
C LEU A 133 -6.81 -13.90 3.90
N PRO A 134 -5.92 -13.98 2.91
CA PRO A 134 -6.06 -13.42 1.57
C PRO A 134 -7.02 -14.25 0.69
N SER A 135 -7.60 -13.61 -0.31
CA SER A 135 -8.33 -14.28 -1.40
C SER A 135 -8.26 -13.41 -2.66
N TYR A 136 -8.81 -13.91 -3.77
CA TYR A 136 -8.83 -13.17 -5.02
C TYR A 136 -10.25 -13.02 -5.53
N ALA A 137 -10.53 -11.88 -6.17
CA ALA A 137 -11.81 -11.62 -6.80
C ALA A 137 -11.63 -10.92 -8.14
N LYS A 138 -12.42 -11.32 -9.12
CA LYS A 138 -12.64 -10.56 -10.34
C LYS A 138 -13.64 -9.46 -10.04
N VAL A 139 -13.28 -8.23 -10.34
CA VAL A 139 -14.15 -7.06 -10.19
C VAL A 139 -14.44 -6.51 -11.57
N THR A 140 -15.72 -6.42 -11.90
CA THR A 140 -16.18 -5.88 -13.19
C THR A 140 -16.94 -4.58 -12.95
N ASN A 141 -16.51 -3.51 -13.58
CA ASN A 141 -17.24 -2.24 -13.61
C ASN A 141 -18.41 -2.37 -14.59
N LEU A 142 -19.63 -2.34 -14.07
CA LEU A 142 -20.85 -2.53 -14.85
C LEU A 142 -21.21 -1.35 -15.76
N ASP A 143 -20.57 -0.20 -15.55
CA ASP A 143 -20.84 1.00 -16.36
C ASP A 143 -20.02 1.03 -17.66
N ASN A 144 -18.87 0.33 -17.71
CA ASN A 144 -17.98 0.34 -18.88
C ASN A 144 -17.47 -1.04 -19.32
N GLY A 145 -17.85 -2.12 -18.59
CA GLY A 145 -17.49 -3.50 -18.89
C GLY A 145 -16.04 -3.88 -18.57
N ARG A 146 -15.19 -2.97 -18.07
CA ARG A 146 -13.82 -3.28 -17.70
C ARG A 146 -13.79 -4.21 -16.48
N SER A 147 -12.89 -5.17 -16.49
CA SER A 147 -12.68 -6.08 -15.35
C SER A 147 -11.21 -6.24 -15.04
N ILE A 148 -10.92 -6.48 -13.76
CA ILE A 148 -9.58 -6.79 -13.26
C ILE A 148 -9.68 -7.83 -12.17
N ILE A 149 -8.58 -8.52 -11.90
CA ILE A 149 -8.44 -9.35 -10.71
C ILE A 149 -7.72 -8.54 -9.63
N VAL A 150 -8.25 -8.59 -8.40
CA VAL A 150 -7.65 -7.96 -7.23
C VAL A 150 -7.43 -8.99 -6.12
N ARG A 151 -6.39 -8.76 -5.32
CA ARG A 151 -6.15 -9.53 -4.12
C ARG A 151 -6.85 -8.87 -2.94
N ILE A 152 -7.70 -9.62 -2.26
CA ILE A 152 -8.45 -9.17 -1.08
C ILE A 152 -7.57 -9.40 0.14
N ASN A 153 -7.07 -8.34 0.75
CA ASN A 153 -6.16 -8.40 1.89
C ASN A 153 -6.57 -7.51 3.06
N ASP A 154 -7.73 -6.82 2.95
CA ASP A 154 -8.19 -5.89 3.97
C ASP A 154 -9.69 -6.04 4.27
N ARG A 155 -10.14 -5.45 5.40
CA ARG A 155 -11.54 -5.41 5.85
C ARG A 155 -12.18 -4.05 5.59
N GLY A 156 -13.39 -4.07 5.11
CA GLY A 156 -14.21 -2.94 4.72
C GLY A 156 -14.94 -3.23 3.41
N PRO A 157 -15.62 -2.24 2.84
CA PRO A 157 -15.99 -0.95 3.41
C PRO A 157 -17.06 -1.05 4.50
N PHE A 158 -16.99 -0.18 5.51
CA PHE A 158 -18.02 -0.10 6.56
C PHE A 158 -19.04 1.01 6.31
N VAL A 159 -19.02 1.59 5.12
CA VAL A 159 -20.01 2.57 4.65
C VAL A 159 -21.19 1.83 4.00
N PRO A 160 -22.45 2.19 4.35
CA PRO A 160 -23.64 1.57 3.75
C PRO A 160 -23.65 1.68 2.22
N GLY A 161 -24.15 0.63 1.56
CA GLY A 161 -24.28 0.57 0.10
C GLY A 161 -23.01 0.21 -0.67
N ARG A 162 -21.82 0.27 -0.05
CA ARG A 162 -20.58 -0.21 -0.67
C ARG A 162 -20.32 -1.66 -0.32
N ILE A 163 -19.82 -2.43 -1.29
CA ILE A 163 -19.48 -3.85 -1.12
C ILE A 163 -17.97 -4.09 -1.12
N ILE A 164 -17.19 -3.24 -1.80
CA ILE A 164 -15.75 -3.37 -1.95
C ILE A 164 -15.11 -1.98 -2.03
N ASP A 165 -13.93 -1.81 -1.42
CA ASP A 165 -13.08 -0.65 -1.64
C ASP A 165 -11.80 -1.11 -2.34
N LEU A 166 -11.48 -0.51 -3.48
CA LEU A 166 -10.34 -0.88 -4.31
C LEU A 166 -9.14 0.02 -4.01
N SER A 167 -7.95 -0.47 -4.30
CA SER A 167 -6.77 0.39 -4.34
C SER A 167 -6.90 1.48 -5.41
N TYR A 168 -6.11 2.54 -5.29
CA TYR A 168 -6.04 3.62 -6.27
C TYR A 168 -5.82 3.10 -7.70
N THR A 169 -4.81 2.23 -7.88
CA THR A 169 -4.48 1.63 -9.17
C THR A 169 -5.62 0.77 -9.72
N ALA A 170 -6.26 -0.03 -8.87
CA ALA A 170 -7.39 -0.86 -9.28
C ALA A 170 -8.57 0.00 -9.78
N ALA A 171 -8.89 1.09 -9.08
CA ALA A 171 -9.92 2.03 -9.50
C ALA A 171 -9.58 2.74 -10.82
N GLN A 172 -8.30 3.07 -11.03
CA GLN A 172 -7.83 3.68 -12.28
C GLN A 172 -7.97 2.70 -13.46
N LYS A 173 -7.54 1.45 -13.31
CA LYS A 173 -7.69 0.42 -14.34
C LYS A 173 -9.15 0.14 -14.69
N LEU A 174 -10.03 0.12 -13.69
CA LEU A 174 -11.48 -0.01 -13.90
C LEU A 174 -12.15 1.26 -14.46
N GLY A 175 -11.42 2.39 -14.51
CA GLY A 175 -11.85 3.62 -15.17
C GLY A 175 -12.89 4.44 -14.39
N TYR A 176 -12.86 4.39 -13.05
CA TYR A 176 -13.78 5.20 -12.24
C TYR A 176 -13.09 6.10 -11.21
N ILE A 177 -11.75 6.20 -11.24
CA ILE A 177 -10.97 6.98 -10.27
C ILE A 177 -11.51 8.40 -10.06
N ASN A 178 -11.86 9.10 -11.15
CA ASN A 178 -12.35 10.48 -11.10
C ASN A 178 -13.80 10.59 -10.59
N LYS A 179 -14.60 9.51 -10.74
CA LYS A 179 -15.97 9.46 -10.21
C LYS A 179 -16.00 9.10 -8.74
N GLY A 180 -14.94 8.51 -8.19
CA GLY A 180 -14.82 8.06 -6.81
C GLY A 180 -15.59 6.79 -6.49
N VAL A 181 -16.67 6.50 -7.22
CA VAL A 181 -17.53 5.32 -7.04
C VAL A 181 -17.93 4.73 -8.39
N ALA A 182 -18.23 3.42 -8.42
CA ALA A 182 -18.75 2.72 -9.58
C ALA A 182 -19.70 1.60 -9.16
N ARG A 183 -20.61 1.22 -10.05
CA ARG A 183 -21.39 -0.01 -9.92
C ARG A 183 -20.51 -1.18 -10.37
N VAL A 184 -20.37 -2.18 -9.52
CA VAL A 184 -19.49 -3.31 -9.81
C VAL A 184 -20.19 -4.64 -9.56
N GLU A 185 -19.68 -5.67 -10.22
CA GLU A 185 -19.88 -7.06 -9.85
C GLU A 185 -18.56 -7.60 -9.30
N VAL A 186 -18.61 -8.24 -8.14
CA VAL A 186 -17.50 -8.90 -7.47
C VAL A 186 -17.74 -10.40 -7.53
N GLU A 187 -16.82 -11.13 -8.15
CA GLU A 187 -16.85 -12.59 -8.25
C GLU A 187 -15.60 -13.16 -7.60
N ALA A 188 -15.75 -13.92 -6.50
CA ALA A 188 -14.60 -14.52 -5.84
C ALA A 188 -14.05 -15.70 -6.65
N LEU A 189 -12.73 -15.79 -6.74
CA LEU A 189 -12.05 -16.92 -7.38
C LEU A 189 -11.97 -18.08 -6.39
N ASP A 190 -12.30 -19.29 -6.85
CA ASP A 190 -12.22 -20.49 -6.04
C ASP A 190 -10.75 -20.86 -5.79
N PRO A 191 -10.25 -20.82 -4.55
CA PRO A 191 -8.86 -21.15 -4.27
C PRO A 191 -8.48 -22.57 -4.65
N GLU A 192 -9.44 -23.51 -4.70
CA GLU A 192 -9.16 -24.88 -5.12
C GLU A 192 -8.85 -25.01 -6.63
N SER A 193 -9.28 -24.02 -7.42
CA SER A 193 -8.97 -23.94 -8.85
C SER A 193 -7.68 -23.19 -9.15
N LEU A 194 -7.03 -22.60 -8.14
CA LEU A 194 -5.82 -21.83 -8.32
C LEU A 194 -4.56 -22.69 -8.14
N PRO A 195 -3.50 -22.47 -8.94
CA PRO A 195 -2.23 -23.14 -8.72
C PRO A 195 -1.60 -22.71 -7.39
N SER A 196 -0.89 -23.59 -6.74
CA SER A 196 0.00 -23.22 -5.62
C SER A 196 1.21 -22.41 -6.10
N ALA A 197 1.89 -21.72 -5.21
CA ALA A 197 3.11 -20.99 -5.53
C ALA A 197 4.18 -21.89 -6.19
N ASN A 198 4.36 -23.09 -5.68
CA ASN A 198 5.32 -24.06 -6.23
C ASN A 198 4.92 -24.57 -7.63
N GLU A 199 3.64 -24.85 -7.85
CA GLU A 199 3.12 -25.22 -9.17
C GLU A 199 3.30 -24.07 -10.17
N THR A 200 3.06 -22.82 -9.74
CA THR A 200 3.28 -21.63 -10.57
C THR A 200 4.75 -21.48 -10.98
N LEU A 201 5.69 -21.67 -10.04
CA LEU A 201 7.12 -21.65 -10.33
C LEU A 201 7.56 -22.81 -11.25
N ALA A 202 6.98 -24.00 -11.07
CA ALA A 202 7.25 -25.16 -11.95
C ALA A 202 6.74 -24.91 -13.37
N MET A 203 5.53 -24.36 -13.52
CA MET A 203 4.94 -23.98 -14.79
C MET A 203 5.75 -22.89 -15.52
N GLU A 204 6.39 -21.98 -14.79
CA GLU A 204 7.25 -20.95 -15.38
C GLU A 204 8.52 -21.55 -15.97
N LYS A 205 9.06 -22.58 -15.34
CA LYS A 205 10.27 -23.29 -15.79
C LYS A 205 10.01 -24.25 -16.97
N ASP A 206 8.78 -24.78 -17.10
CA ASP A 206 8.39 -25.73 -18.14
C ASP A 206 7.30 -25.15 -19.06
N PRO A 207 7.64 -24.77 -20.31
CA PRO A 207 6.65 -24.28 -21.26
C PRO A 207 5.53 -25.29 -21.59
N ALA A 208 5.77 -26.60 -21.46
CA ALA A 208 4.76 -27.62 -21.72
C ALA A 208 3.69 -27.69 -20.64
N ALA A 209 4.04 -27.36 -19.38
CA ALA A 209 3.10 -27.32 -18.26
C ALA A 209 2.10 -26.14 -18.33
N ARG A 210 2.34 -25.18 -19.22
CA ARG A 210 1.45 -24.01 -19.44
C ARG A 210 0.17 -24.34 -20.21
N LYS A 211 0.07 -25.54 -20.79
CA LYS A 211 -1.06 -25.94 -21.64
C LYS A 211 -2.31 -26.17 -20.79
N GLY A 212 -3.26 -25.20 -20.85
CA GLY A 212 -4.54 -25.26 -20.13
C GLY A 212 -4.82 -24.13 -19.15
N LEU A 213 -3.87 -23.22 -18.92
CA LEU A 213 -4.12 -21.98 -18.19
C LEU A 213 -4.80 -20.96 -19.12
N PRO A 214 -5.71 -20.11 -18.60
CA PRO A 214 -6.26 -19.00 -19.39
C PRO A 214 -5.13 -18.16 -19.99
N GLU A 215 -5.26 -17.82 -21.26
CA GLU A 215 -4.23 -17.10 -22.04
C GLU A 215 -3.93 -15.70 -21.48
N ASP A 216 -4.87 -15.11 -20.81
CA ASP A 216 -4.77 -13.82 -20.08
C ASP A 216 -4.07 -13.91 -18.72
N ALA A 217 -3.77 -15.14 -18.22
CA ALA A 217 -2.93 -15.34 -17.04
C ALA A 217 -1.42 -15.13 -17.31
N SER A 218 -1.01 -14.85 -18.55
CA SER A 218 0.39 -14.68 -18.95
C SER A 218 0.77 -13.23 -19.18
N PHE A 219 0.41 -12.32 -18.24
CA PHE A 219 0.87 -10.95 -18.36
C PHE A 219 2.40 -10.89 -18.35
N LYS A 220 2.97 -10.31 -19.42
CA LYS A 220 4.40 -10.04 -19.50
C LYS A 220 4.72 -8.80 -18.68
N LEU A 221 5.67 -8.94 -17.77
CA LEU A 221 6.23 -7.81 -17.05
C LEU A 221 7.06 -6.92 -17.98
N PRO A 222 7.25 -5.63 -17.62
CA PRO A 222 8.24 -4.80 -18.28
C PRO A 222 9.60 -5.51 -18.33
N GLU A 223 10.32 -5.32 -19.42
CA GLU A 223 11.71 -5.77 -19.49
C GLU A 223 12.48 -5.20 -18.29
N ASN A 224 13.44 -5.96 -17.78
CA ASN A 224 14.21 -5.56 -16.59
C ASN A 224 13.41 -5.43 -15.28
N THR A 225 12.34 -6.22 -15.12
CA THR A 225 11.67 -6.37 -13.82
C THR A 225 12.45 -7.35 -12.94
N PHE A 226 12.79 -6.90 -11.73
CA PHE A 226 13.53 -7.68 -10.74
C PHE A 226 12.79 -7.73 -9.41
N LEU A 227 13.05 -8.77 -8.62
CA LEU A 227 12.67 -8.86 -7.23
C LEU A 227 13.89 -8.50 -6.36
N GLN A 228 13.93 -7.31 -5.79
CA GLN A 228 14.99 -6.89 -4.87
C GLN A 228 14.72 -7.46 -3.49
N VAL A 229 15.58 -8.37 -3.03
CA VAL A 229 15.46 -9.06 -1.75
C VAL A 229 15.97 -8.19 -0.59
N GLY A 230 17.01 -7.41 -0.84
CA GLY A 230 17.55 -6.50 0.17
C GLY A 230 18.68 -5.62 -0.36
N ALA A 231 19.18 -4.75 0.52
CA ALA A 231 20.39 -3.94 0.30
C ALA A 231 21.26 -4.04 1.56
N TYR A 232 22.47 -4.53 1.39
CA TYR A 232 23.39 -4.90 2.46
C TYR A 232 24.58 -3.96 2.51
N SER A 233 25.13 -3.68 3.68
CA SER A 233 26.31 -2.83 3.85
C SER A 233 27.62 -3.56 3.53
N SER A 234 27.61 -4.90 3.50
CA SER A 234 28.75 -5.76 3.20
C SER A 234 28.61 -6.44 1.85
N ALA A 235 29.62 -6.34 1.00
CA ALA A 235 29.66 -7.07 -0.26
C ALA A 235 29.69 -8.60 -0.04
N GLY A 236 30.42 -9.08 0.96
CA GLY A 236 30.49 -10.50 1.31
C GLY A 236 29.13 -11.08 1.71
N GLN A 237 28.38 -10.36 2.55
CA GLN A 237 27.04 -10.76 2.95
C GLN A 237 26.08 -10.79 1.75
N ALA A 238 26.16 -9.79 0.87
CA ALA A 238 25.32 -9.76 -0.33
C ALA A 238 25.61 -10.94 -1.27
N GLU A 239 26.89 -11.32 -1.44
CA GLU A 239 27.29 -12.47 -2.24
C GLU A 239 26.84 -13.82 -1.63
N GLU A 240 26.92 -13.96 -0.32
CA GLU A 240 26.39 -15.14 0.38
C GLU A 240 24.88 -15.32 0.13
N ILE A 241 24.11 -14.23 0.35
CA ILE A 241 22.65 -14.23 0.09
C ILE A 241 22.38 -14.51 -1.39
N ARG A 242 23.14 -13.94 -2.30
CA ARG A 242 23.05 -14.24 -3.74
C ARG A 242 23.19 -15.74 -4.01
N GLY A 243 24.20 -16.38 -3.42
CA GLY A 243 24.43 -17.81 -3.58
C GLY A 243 23.28 -18.67 -3.07
N GLN A 244 22.77 -18.35 -1.89
CA GLN A 244 21.61 -19.04 -1.29
C GLN A 244 20.35 -18.90 -2.15
N LEU A 245 20.04 -17.70 -2.62
CA LEU A 245 18.88 -17.45 -3.47
C LEU A 245 18.99 -18.12 -4.84
N ALA A 246 20.17 -18.11 -5.48
CA ALA A 246 20.38 -18.77 -6.75
C ALA A 246 20.20 -20.29 -6.64
N ALA A 247 20.68 -20.89 -5.56
CA ALA A 247 20.51 -22.31 -5.27
C ALA A 247 19.05 -22.68 -4.98
N ALA A 248 18.35 -21.85 -4.19
CA ALA A 248 16.96 -22.11 -3.78
C ALA A 248 15.96 -21.98 -4.93
N PHE A 249 16.11 -20.97 -5.78
CA PHE A 249 15.06 -20.60 -6.73
C PHE A 249 15.41 -20.88 -8.20
N GLY A 250 16.69 -21.05 -8.53
CA GLY A 250 17.13 -21.33 -9.90
C GLY A 250 16.89 -20.18 -10.88
N TYR A 251 16.78 -18.96 -10.39
CA TYR A 251 16.72 -17.72 -11.16
C TYR A 251 18.10 -17.05 -11.16
N PRO A 252 18.40 -16.22 -12.17
CA PRO A 252 19.57 -15.35 -12.11
C PRO A 252 19.47 -14.43 -10.89
N VAL A 253 20.56 -14.34 -10.10
CA VAL A 253 20.64 -13.43 -8.96
C VAL A 253 21.84 -12.55 -9.11
N SER A 254 21.67 -11.25 -9.03
CA SER A 254 22.72 -10.24 -9.19
C SER A 254 22.94 -9.43 -7.91
N VAL A 255 24.18 -9.00 -7.72
CA VAL A 255 24.55 -8.02 -6.70
C VAL A 255 25.03 -6.75 -7.39
N SER A 256 24.46 -5.61 -7.04
CA SER A 256 24.84 -4.31 -7.61
C SER A 256 25.12 -3.28 -6.53
N PRO A 257 26.28 -2.55 -6.58
CA PRO A 257 26.58 -1.49 -5.64
C PRO A 257 25.70 -0.27 -5.90
N VAL A 258 25.26 0.41 -4.83
CA VAL A 258 24.51 1.66 -4.88
C VAL A 258 24.93 2.59 -3.74
N LYS A 259 25.11 3.87 -4.02
CA LYS A 259 25.32 4.89 -2.98
C LYS A 259 23.96 5.37 -2.48
N SER A 260 23.73 5.29 -1.17
CA SER A 260 22.52 5.77 -0.52
C SER A 260 22.87 6.43 0.81
N GLY A 261 22.47 7.69 1.01
CA GLY A 261 22.78 8.43 2.23
C GLY A 261 24.28 8.53 2.56
N GLY A 262 25.14 8.63 1.55
CA GLY A 262 26.61 8.67 1.71
C GLY A 262 27.26 7.32 2.00
N LYS A 263 26.50 6.24 2.12
CA LYS A 263 26.99 4.88 2.36
C LYS A 263 26.90 4.04 1.08
N MET A 264 27.87 3.11 0.93
CA MET A 264 27.82 2.10 -0.12
C MET A 264 26.94 0.94 0.37
N LEU A 265 25.95 0.57 -0.42
CA LEU A 265 25.08 -0.60 -0.20
C LEU A 265 25.19 -1.53 -1.42
N TYR A 266 24.92 -2.82 -1.19
CA TYR A 266 24.95 -3.86 -2.19
C TYR A 266 23.54 -4.45 -2.32
N ARG A 267 22.84 -4.14 -3.42
CA ARG A 267 21.49 -4.61 -3.70
C ARG A 267 21.55 -6.02 -4.24
N VAL A 268 20.78 -6.93 -3.64
CA VAL A 268 20.59 -8.30 -4.11
C VAL A 268 19.25 -8.39 -4.82
N ARG A 269 19.26 -8.83 -6.09
CA ARG A 269 18.09 -8.86 -6.97
C ARG A 269 18.00 -10.19 -7.70
N ILE A 270 16.78 -10.73 -7.77
CA ILE A 270 16.43 -11.93 -8.54
C ILE A 270 15.77 -11.48 -9.84
N GLY A 271 16.20 -12.02 -10.96
CA GLY A 271 15.67 -11.71 -12.27
C GLY A 271 16.71 -11.45 -13.34
N PRO A 272 16.29 -10.96 -14.54
CA PRO A 272 14.96 -10.40 -14.83
C PRO A 272 13.85 -11.46 -14.80
N ILE A 273 12.63 -11.02 -14.40
CA ILE A 273 11.46 -11.88 -14.29
C ILE A 273 10.46 -11.42 -15.36
N ALA A 274 10.18 -12.31 -16.30
CA ALA A 274 9.37 -11.95 -17.48
C ALA A 274 7.85 -12.02 -17.23
N GLN A 275 7.41 -12.79 -16.22
CA GLN A 275 5.99 -13.05 -16.03
C GLN A 275 5.53 -12.72 -14.60
N GLN A 276 4.34 -12.10 -14.52
CA GLN A 276 3.73 -11.67 -13.27
C GLN A 276 3.54 -12.82 -12.26
N ARG A 277 3.05 -13.97 -12.72
CA ARG A 277 2.83 -15.14 -11.84
C ARG A 277 4.12 -15.64 -11.20
N ALA A 278 5.22 -15.67 -11.98
CA ALA A 278 6.52 -16.05 -11.46
C ALA A 278 7.02 -15.06 -10.41
N LEU A 279 6.79 -13.76 -10.63
CA LEU A 279 7.14 -12.72 -9.67
C LEU A 279 6.40 -12.89 -8.35
N VAL A 280 5.08 -13.16 -8.40
CA VAL A 280 4.25 -13.35 -7.20
C VAL A 280 4.71 -14.60 -6.44
N ALA A 281 4.83 -15.73 -7.12
CA ALA A 281 5.25 -16.98 -6.50
C ALA A 281 6.66 -16.91 -5.90
N LEU A 282 7.58 -16.23 -6.60
CA LEU A 282 8.94 -16.05 -6.13
C LEU A 282 8.99 -15.15 -4.89
N ARG A 283 8.20 -14.06 -4.88
CA ARG A 283 8.08 -13.17 -3.74
C ARG A 283 7.62 -13.92 -2.49
N GLU A 284 6.54 -14.69 -2.58
CA GLU A 284 6.01 -15.49 -1.47
C GLU A 284 7.05 -16.52 -0.98
N SER A 285 7.73 -17.19 -1.90
CA SER A 285 8.75 -18.19 -1.55
C SER A 285 9.96 -17.56 -0.84
N VAL A 286 10.38 -16.35 -1.24
CA VAL A 286 11.44 -15.57 -0.59
C VAL A 286 11.03 -15.16 0.84
N GLU A 287 9.77 -14.71 1.01
CA GLU A 287 9.22 -14.35 2.32
C GLU A 287 9.11 -15.56 3.26
N GLN A 288 8.61 -16.70 2.76
CA GLN A 288 8.49 -17.95 3.52
C GLN A 288 9.85 -18.48 4.00
N GLN A 289 10.90 -18.37 3.19
CA GLN A 289 12.25 -18.78 3.54
C GLN A 289 13.01 -17.73 4.37
N LYS A 290 12.34 -16.66 4.82
CA LYS A 290 12.87 -15.60 5.71
C LYS A 290 14.06 -14.81 5.16
N PHE A 291 14.19 -14.71 3.84
CA PHE A 291 15.20 -13.84 3.23
C PHE A 291 14.87 -12.33 3.33
N GLY A 292 13.72 -11.96 3.86
CA GLY A 292 13.27 -10.59 4.06
C GLY A 292 11.93 -10.29 3.36
N GLN A 293 11.62 -9.00 3.23
CA GLN A 293 10.44 -8.53 2.49
C GLN A 293 10.88 -7.98 1.12
N PRO A 294 10.79 -8.79 0.06
CA PRO A 294 11.29 -8.40 -1.24
C PRO A 294 10.40 -7.35 -1.90
N GLN A 295 11.03 -6.46 -2.67
CA GLN A 295 10.37 -5.38 -3.41
C GLN A 295 10.53 -5.58 -4.91
N VAL A 296 9.46 -5.33 -5.66
CA VAL A 296 9.52 -5.31 -7.12
C VAL A 296 10.16 -4.01 -7.59
N VAL A 297 11.16 -4.13 -8.46
CA VAL A 297 11.86 -2.99 -9.07
C VAL A 297 11.95 -3.19 -10.58
N VAL A 298 11.85 -2.10 -11.32
CA VAL A 298 12.06 -2.06 -12.77
C VAL A 298 13.22 -1.10 -13.02
N ASP A 299 14.26 -1.54 -13.75
CA ASP A 299 15.43 -0.70 -14.09
C ASP A 299 15.21 0.06 -15.40
#